data_9d49e22cf06c8b6915caf1e945d17fdd
#
_entry.id   9d49e22cf06c8b6915caf1e945d17fdd
#
_cell.length_a   1.000
_cell.length_b   1.000
_cell.length_c   1.000
_cell.angle_alpha   90.00
_cell.angle_beta   90.00
_cell.angle_gamma   90.00
#
_symmetry.space_group_name_H-M   'P 1'
#
loop_
_entity.id
_entity.type
_entity.pdbx_description
1 polymer ?
#
loop_
_entity_poly.entity_id
_entity_poly.type
_entity_poly.pdbx_seq_one_letter_code
_entity_poly.pdbx_strand_id
1 'polypeptide(L)'
;MERFRNDLKAFVDELYEGDKKVLVYGEGAKHARVMLIGEAPGEQETLMGRPFVGKAGKNLDAFLEAAGLDRSALYVTNTVKFRPTKRSAAGRVVNRPPTQEEIRLFLPWLQREIGLVDPEYIVTLGNVPLKALMGKAAVIGQVHGQLLDVSGRRLYPMYHPASVIYNPGLKQAYAEDMARCGKMLQEISHNTAAHPAAPFAPVI
;
A
#
# COMPACT_ATOMS: atom_id res chain seq x y z
N MET A 1 12.66 11.22 6.01
CA MET A 1 11.92 10.05 6.59
C MET A 1 11.90 10.06 8.11
N GLU A 2 12.99 10.33 8.82
CA GLU A 2 12.99 10.32 10.29
C GLU A 2 12.02 11.35 10.88
N ARG A 3 12.09 12.62 10.45
CA ARG A 3 11.13 13.66 10.86
C ARG A 3 9.67 13.25 10.58
N PHE A 4 9.40 12.65 9.43
CA PHE A 4 8.07 12.14 9.10
C PHE A 4 7.58 11.10 10.12
N ARG A 5 8.45 10.14 10.51
CA ARG A 5 8.11 9.11 11.50
C ARG A 5 7.83 9.70 12.88
N ASN A 6 8.62 10.68 13.30
CA ASN A 6 8.45 11.37 14.57
C ASN A 6 7.14 12.18 14.61
N ASP A 7 6.86 12.94 13.55
CA ASP A 7 5.63 13.72 13.43
C ASP A 7 4.39 12.82 13.41
N LEU A 8 4.43 11.71 12.65
CA LEU A 8 3.32 10.75 12.59
C LEU A 8 3.10 10.06 13.94
N LYS A 9 4.20 9.72 14.64
CA LYS A 9 4.10 9.13 15.99
C LYS A 9 3.43 10.09 16.96
N ALA A 10 3.86 11.35 17.00
CA ALA A 10 3.26 12.38 17.85
C ALA A 10 1.77 12.55 17.56
N PHE A 11 1.39 12.65 16.28
CA PHE A 11 -0.01 12.72 15.86
C PHE A 11 -0.85 11.54 16.35
N VAL A 12 -0.32 10.32 16.23
CA VAL A 12 -1.05 9.11 16.62
C VAL A 12 -1.13 8.98 18.14
N ASP A 13 -0.06 9.32 18.87
CA ASP A 13 -0.05 9.31 20.34
C ASP A 13 -1.09 10.30 20.91
N GLU A 14 -1.24 11.47 20.29
CA GLU A 14 -2.25 12.48 20.66
C GLU A 14 -3.67 12.02 20.31
N LEU A 15 -3.87 11.52 19.08
CA LEU A 15 -5.18 11.10 18.58
C LEU A 15 -5.78 9.91 19.34
N TYR A 16 -4.92 8.99 19.79
CA TYR A 16 -5.31 7.77 20.49
C TYR A 16 -4.81 7.77 21.95
N GLU A 17 -4.92 8.91 22.62
CA GLU A 17 -4.54 9.02 24.03
C GLU A 17 -5.19 7.92 24.86
N GLY A 18 -4.37 7.15 25.61
CA GLY A 18 -4.82 6.01 26.40
C GLY A 18 -4.99 4.68 25.62
N ASP A 19 -4.92 4.68 24.29
CA ASP A 19 -4.97 3.46 23.45
C ASP A 19 -3.73 3.39 22.54
N LYS A 20 -2.62 2.95 23.09
CA LYS A 20 -1.32 2.91 22.43
C LYS A 20 -1.35 2.08 21.14
N LYS A 21 -1.26 2.75 19.98
CA LYS A 21 -1.14 2.11 18.68
C LYS A 21 0.32 1.77 18.36
N VAL A 22 0.56 0.58 17.84
CA VAL A 22 1.86 0.19 17.28
C VAL A 22 1.89 0.59 15.81
N LEU A 23 2.76 1.53 15.47
CA LEU A 23 2.91 2.01 14.09
C LEU A 23 3.82 1.10 13.29
N VAL A 24 3.39 0.78 12.07
CA VAL A 24 4.17 0.09 11.05
C VAL A 24 4.42 1.09 9.92
N TYR A 25 5.66 1.53 9.81
CA TYR A 25 6.08 2.49 8.80
C TYR A 25 6.38 1.79 7.47
N GLY A 26 6.34 2.56 6.38
CA GLY A 26 6.84 2.10 5.11
C GLY A 26 8.34 1.83 5.13
N GLU A 27 8.78 0.91 4.27
CA GLU A 27 10.19 0.51 4.12
C GLU A 27 10.59 0.35 2.65
N GLY A 28 11.87 0.48 2.35
CA GLY A 28 12.45 0.30 1.02
C GLY A 28 13.38 1.44 0.62
N ALA A 29 13.68 1.54 -0.67
CA ALA A 29 14.56 2.59 -1.19
C ALA A 29 13.95 3.99 -1.00
N LYS A 30 14.76 4.95 -0.56
CA LYS A 30 14.30 6.32 -0.28
C LYS A 30 13.71 7.04 -1.50
N HIS A 31 14.21 6.73 -2.68
CA HIS A 31 13.78 7.28 -3.96
C HIS A 31 13.38 6.13 -4.89
N ALA A 32 12.58 5.20 -4.36
CA ALA A 32 12.05 4.11 -5.13
C ALA A 32 11.18 4.64 -6.28
N ARG A 33 11.45 4.22 -7.50
CA ARG A 33 10.59 4.56 -8.66
C ARG A 33 9.20 3.95 -8.55
N VAL A 34 9.07 2.88 -7.77
CA VAL A 34 7.82 2.14 -7.58
C VAL A 34 7.47 2.07 -6.10
N MET A 35 6.24 2.47 -5.75
CA MET A 35 5.68 2.35 -4.41
C MET A 35 4.49 1.41 -4.41
N LEU A 36 4.50 0.40 -3.55
CA LEU A 36 3.37 -0.49 -3.30
C LEU A 36 2.61 -0.04 -2.06
N ILE A 37 1.30 0.12 -2.19
CA ILE A 37 0.44 0.62 -1.11
C ILE A 37 -0.67 -0.38 -0.82
N GLY A 38 -0.65 -0.93 0.39
CA GLY A 38 -1.71 -1.80 0.91
C GLY A 38 -2.73 -1.05 1.77
N GLU A 39 -3.58 -1.83 2.44
CA GLU A 39 -4.68 -1.34 3.27
C GLU A 39 -4.19 -0.90 4.65
N ALA A 40 -3.75 -1.83 5.47
CA ALA A 40 -3.31 -1.64 6.84
C ALA A 40 -2.46 -2.84 7.31
N PRO A 41 -1.62 -2.67 8.34
CA PRO A 41 -0.86 -3.77 8.92
C PRO A 41 -1.75 -4.86 9.52
N GLY A 42 -1.32 -6.10 9.39
CA GLY A 42 -1.86 -7.24 10.11
C GLY A 42 -1.11 -7.51 11.42
N GLU A 43 -1.35 -8.68 11.98
CA GLU A 43 -0.73 -9.09 13.26
C GLU A 43 0.78 -9.25 13.13
N GLN A 44 1.25 -9.96 12.12
CA GLN A 44 2.69 -10.20 11.92
C GLN A 44 3.44 -8.91 11.64
N GLU A 45 2.85 -8.02 10.84
CA GLU A 45 3.39 -6.69 10.56
C GLU A 45 3.54 -5.86 11.84
N THR A 46 2.54 -5.93 12.74
CA THR A 46 2.55 -5.22 14.02
C THR A 46 3.62 -5.78 14.97
N LEU A 47 3.77 -7.11 15.01
CA LEU A 47 4.77 -7.77 15.85
C LEU A 47 6.20 -7.50 15.39
N MET A 48 6.42 -7.48 14.06
CA MET A 48 7.75 -7.29 13.47
C MET A 48 8.09 -5.81 13.19
N GLY A 49 7.11 -4.91 13.28
CA GLY A 49 7.29 -3.48 12.96
C GLY A 49 7.57 -3.21 11.47
N ARG A 50 7.26 -4.15 10.57
CA ARG A 50 7.56 -4.08 9.13
C ARG A 50 6.33 -4.37 8.28
N PRO A 51 6.12 -3.66 7.15
CA PRO A 51 4.98 -3.90 6.27
C PRO A 51 5.16 -5.18 5.45
N PHE A 52 4.05 -5.87 5.16
CA PHE A 52 4.00 -7.04 4.27
C PHE A 52 4.99 -8.17 4.67
N VAL A 53 4.95 -8.61 5.92
CA VAL A 53 5.74 -9.75 6.44
C VAL A 53 4.86 -10.96 6.77
N GLY A 54 3.55 -10.79 6.85
CA GLY A 54 2.57 -11.86 7.06
C GLY A 54 2.26 -12.65 5.78
N LYS A 55 1.12 -13.34 5.77
CA LYS A 55 0.70 -14.20 4.65
C LYS A 55 0.60 -13.44 3.31
N ALA A 56 0.03 -12.23 3.32
CA ALA A 56 -0.04 -11.40 2.12
C ALA A 56 1.35 -10.94 1.65
N GLY A 57 2.26 -10.67 2.58
CA GLY A 57 3.65 -10.31 2.30
C GLY A 57 4.42 -11.45 1.63
N LYS A 58 4.26 -12.69 2.11
CA LYS A 58 4.88 -13.86 1.47
C LYS A 58 4.40 -14.07 0.03
N ASN A 59 3.13 -13.80 -0.24
CA ASN A 59 2.60 -13.85 -1.60
C ASN A 59 3.18 -12.73 -2.47
N LEU A 60 3.38 -11.54 -1.91
CA LEU A 60 4.04 -10.42 -2.59
C LEU A 60 5.50 -10.78 -2.90
N ASP A 61 6.24 -11.32 -1.94
CA ASP A 61 7.64 -11.72 -2.13
C ASP A 61 7.78 -12.78 -3.23
N ALA A 62 6.94 -13.82 -3.22
CA ALA A 62 6.92 -14.83 -4.27
C ALA A 62 6.60 -14.24 -5.66
N PHE A 63 5.73 -13.24 -5.72
CA PHE A 63 5.47 -12.53 -6.97
C PHE A 63 6.69 -11.73 -7.43
N LEU A 64 7.31 -10.95 -6.56
CA LEU A 64 8.48 -10.15 -6.90
C LEU A 64 9.62 -11.03 -7.38
N GLU A 65 9.85 -12.17 -6.71
CA GLU A 65 10.84 -13.17 -7.11
C GLU A 65 10.53 -13.73 -8.51
N ALA A 66 9.29 -14.15 -8.76
CA ALA A 66 8.87 -14.65 -10.08
C ALA A 66 8.99 -13.60 -11.19
N ALA A 67 8.85 -12.32 -10.85
CA ALA A 67 9.04 -11.18 -11.76
C ALA A 67 10.51 -10.75 -11.87
N GLY A 68 11.44 -11.38 -11.17
CA GLY A 68 12.86 -10.99 -11.15
C GLY A 68 13.11 -9.59 -10.53
N LEU A 69 12.26 -9.19 -9.59
CA LEU A 69 12.31 -7.87 -8.96
C LEU A 69 12.88 -7.94 -7.55
N ASP A 70 13.80 -7.04 -7.24
CA ASP A 70 14.32 -6.90 -5.88
C ASP A 70 13.36 -6.03 -5.05
N ARG A 71 12.80 -6.61 -3.99
CA ARG A 71 11.98 -5.89 -3.02
C ARG A 71 12.68 -4.67 -2.43
N SER A 72 13.99 -4.71 -2.25
CA SER A 72 14.77 -3.60 -1.68
C SER A 72 14.83 -2.37 -2.59
N ALA A 73 14.61 -2.54 -3.90
CA ALA A 73 14.53 -1.45 -4.88
C ALA A 73 13.16 -0.74 -4.87
N LEU A 74 12.15 -1.34 -4.24
CA LEU A 74 10.81 -0.80 -4.12
C LEU A 74 10.63 -0.08 -2.79
N TYR A 75 9.54 0.68 -2.67
CA TYR A 75 9.04 1.18 -1.39
C TYR A 75 7.68 0.58 -1.09
N VAL A 76 7.51 0.00 0.08
CA VAL A 76 6.29 -0.73 0.45
C VAL A 76 5.68 -0.11 1.69
N THR A 77 4.39 0.21 1.64
CA THR A 77 3.67 0.85 2.75
C THR A 77 2.19 0.46 2.78
N ASN A 78 1.45 0.99 3.74
CA ASN A 78 0.00 0.85 3.86
C ASN A 78 -0.69 2.21 3.95
N THR A 79 -1.98 2.26 3.63
CA THR A 79 -2.83 3.46 3.75
C THR A 79 -2.93 3.89 5.21
N VAL A 80 -3.30 2.97 6.10
CA VAL A 80 -3.32 3.17 7.56
C VAL A 80 -2.07 2.54 8.17
N LYS A 81 -1.47 3.19 9.18
CA LYS A 81 -0.15 2.81 9.69
C LYS A 81 -0.18 1.96 10.97
N PHE A 82 -1.34 1.58 11.46
CA PHE A 82 -1.51 0.65 12.58
C PHE A 82 -2.49 -0.46 12.21
N ARG A 83 -2.53 -1.53 12.99
CA ARG A 83 -3.43 -2.67 12.82
C ARG A 83 -4.85 -2.33 13.32
N PRO A 84 -5.87 -2.17 12.46
CA PRO A 84 -7.25 -2.05 12.92
C PRO A 84 -7.76 -3.39 13.42
N THR A 85 -8.33 -3.42 14.61
CA THR A 85 -8.80 -4.66 15.25
C THR A 85 -10.23 -4.55 15.75
N LYS A 86 -10.84 -5.72 15.95
CA LYS A 86 -12.10 -5.88 16.68
C LYS A 86 -12.05 -7.15 17.52
N ARG A 87 -12.95 -7.28 18.49
CA ARG A 87 -13.18 -8.54 19.17
C ARG A 87 -14.16 -9.40 18.38
N SER A 88 -13.80 -10.66 18.16
CA SER A 88 -14.71 -11.67 17.59
C SER A 88 -15.75 -12.10 18.61
N ALA A 89 -16.78 -12.85 18.19
CA ALA A 89 -17.76 -13.44 19.09
C ALA A 89 -17.12 -14.35 20.17
N ALA A 90 -15.97 -14.96 19.86
CA ALA A 90 -15.18 -15.76 20.79
C ALA A 90 -14.20 -14.93 21.66
N GLY A 91 -14.32 -13.60 21.69
CA GLY A 91 -13.47 -12.70 22.49
C GLY A 91 -12.06 -12.48 21.95
N ARG A 92 -11.67 -13.10 20.83
CA ARG A 92 -10.33 -12.98 20.24
C ARG A 92 -10.18 -11.65 19.50
N VAL A 93 -8.99 -11.06 19.59
CA VAL A 93 -8.64 -9.89 18.78
C VAL A 93 -8.35 -10.34 17.35
N VAL A 94 -9.12 -9.80 16.38
CA VAL A 94 -9.00 -10.11 14.95
C VAL A 94 -8.87 -8.84 14.14
N ASN A 95 -8.27 -8.95 12.95
CA ASN A 95 -8.19 -7.84 12.02
C ASN A 95 -9.59 -7.42 11.55
N ARG A 96 -9.76 -6.14 11.30
CA ARG A 96 -10.89 -5.57 10.55
C ARG A 96 -10.37 -4.62 9.47
N PRO A 97 -11.16 -4.31 8.44
CA PRO A 97 -10.85 -3.20 7.56
C PRO A 97 -10.79 -1.87 8.34
N PRO A 98 -9.95 -0.92 7.94
CA PRO A 98 -9.97 0.41 8.52
C PRO A 98 -11.31 1.11 8.26
N THR A 99 -11.74 1.94 9.20
CA THR A 99 -12.94 2.77 9.03
C THR A 99 -12.66 3.91 8.04
N GLN A 100 -13.73 4.52 7.51
CA GLN A 100 -13.57 5.68 6.63
C GLN A 100 -12.91 6.85 7.35
N GLU A 101 -13.13 6.97 8.65
CA GLU A 101 -12.47 7.99 9.48
C GLU A 101 -10.97 7.72 9.63
N GLU A 102 -10.58 6.48 9.93
CA GLU A 102 -9.17 6.08 9.98
C GLU A 102 -8.47 6.36 8.64
N ILE A 103 -9.10 6.00 7.51
CA ILE A 103 -8.56 6.31 6.18
C ILE A 103 -8.41 7.82 5.99
N ARG A 104 -9.42 8.62 6.33
CA ARG A 104 -9.39 10.09 6.21
C ARG A 104 -8.28 10.71 7.05
N LEU A 105 -8.08 10.24 8.28
CA LEU A 105 -7.04 10.72 9.20
C LEU A 105 -5.62 10.39 8.70
N PHE A 106 -5.44 9.22 8.08
CA PHE A 106 -4.14 8.77 7.59
C PHE A 106 -3.83 9.19 6.14
N LEU A 107 -4.82 9.63 5.36
CA LEU A 107 -4.62 10.07 3.98
C LEU A 107 -3.59 11.19 3.82
N PRO A 108 -3.60 12.28 4.63
CA PRO A 108 -2.56 13.33 4.53
C PRO A 108 -1.15 12.78 4.80
N TRP A 109 -1.02 11.82 5.71
CA TRP A 109 0.23 11.16 6.02
C TRP A 109 0.72 10.27 4.87
N LEU A 110 -0.18 9.51 4.23
CA LEU A 110 0.13 8.74 3.04
C LEU A 110 0.59 9.66 1.89
N GLN A 111 -0.11 10.78 1.66
CA GLN A 111 0.26 11.75 0.64
C GLN A 111 1.63 12.38 0.91
N ARG A 112 1.92 12.72 2.17
CA ARG A 112 3.24 13.21 2.58
C ARG A 112 4.34 12.16 2.36
N GLU A 113 4.07 10.89 2.67
CA GLU A 113 4.99 9.79 2.45
C GLU A 113 5.26 9.57 0.95
N ILE A 114 4.21 9.61 0.10
CA ILE A 114 4.35 9.58 -1.37
C ILE A 114 5.21 10.73 -1.85
N GLY A 115 5.01 11.95 -1.35
CA GLY A 115 5.83 13.10 -1.71
C GLY A 115 7.29 13.01 -1.26
N LEU A 116 7.57 12.31 -0.15
CA LEU A 116 8.94 12.10 0.35
C LEU A 116 9.71 11.03 -0.41
N VAL A 117 9.03 9.99 -0.89
CA VAL A 117 9.61 8.91 -1.72
C VAL A 117 9.68 9.34 -3.18
N ASP A 118 8.69 10.09 -3.61
CA ASP A 118 8.51 10.63 -4.96
C ASP A 118 8.52 9.55 -6.06
N PRO A 119 7.66 8.50 -5.93
CA PRO A 119 7.63 7.40 -6.89
C PRO A 119 7.03 7.84 -8.22
N GLU A 120 7.54 7.31 -9.33
CA GLU A 120 6.94 7.45 -10.66
C GLU A 120 5.69 6.57 -10.80
N TYR A 121 5.74 5.38 -10.21
CA TYR A 121 4.66 4.39 -10.26
C TYR A 121 4.15 4.04 -8.87
N ILE A 122 2.84 3.96 -8.74
CA ILE A 122 2.16 3.52 -7.53
C ILE A 122 1.34 2.27 -7.85
N VAL A 123 1.60 1.18 -7.17
CA VAL A 123 0.79 -0.05 -7.25
C VAL A 123 -0.12 -0.10 -6.02
N THR A 124 -1.44 -0.04 -6.21
CA THR A 124 -2.39 -0.17 -5.10
C THR A 124 -2.89 -1.61 -4.98
N LEU A 125 -2.87 -2.15 -3.75
CA LEU A 125 -3.30 -3.51 -3.45
C LEU A 125 -4.66 -3.48 -2.74
N GLY A 126 -5.73 -3.61 -3.53
CA GLY A 126 -7.11 -3.61 -3.05
C GLY A 126 -7.83 -2.27 -3.11
N ASN A 127 -9.08 -2.26 -2.61
CA ASN A 127 -9.97 -1.10 -2.71
C ASN A 127 -9.58 0.07 -1.79
N VAL A 128 -9.00 -0.19 -0.62
CA VAL A 128 -8.71 0.88 0.36
C VAL A 128 -7.68 1.86 -0.19
N PRO A 129 -6.46 1.45 -0.60
CA PRO A 129 -5.50 2.37 -1.19
C PRO A 129 -5.98 2.98 -2.52
N LEU A 130 -6.71 2.22 -3.35
CA LEU A 130 -7.29 2.72 -4.59
C LEU A 130 -8.23 3.90 -4.32
N LYS A 131 -9.20 3.73 -3.42
CA LYS A 131 -10.17 4.77 -3.05
C LYS A 131 -9.55 5.94 -2.30
N ALA A 132 -8.49 5.70 -1.55
CA ALA A 132 -7.74 6.75 -0.87
C ALA A 132 -7.07 7.71 -1.87
N LEU A 133 -6.58 7.21 -3.00
CA LEU A 133 -5.87 8.00 -4.00
C LEU A 133 -6.75 8.52 -5.14
N MET A 134 -7.78 7.76 -5.55
CA MET A 134 -8.65 8.09 -6.68
C MET A 134 -10.04 8.59 -6.27
N GLY A 135 -10.34 8.58 -4.97
CA GLY A 135 -11.67 8.95 -4.47
C GLY A 135 -12.64 7.76 -4.34
N LYS A 136 -13.75 8.00 -3.62
CA LYS A 136 -14.69 6.95 -3.22
C LYS A 136 -15.40 6.24 -4.38
N ALA A 137 -15.51 6.90 -5.54
CA ALA A 137 -16.17 6.35 -6.73
C ALA A 137 -15.33 5.28 -7.43
N ALA A 138 -14.02 5.19 -7.15
CA ALA A 138 -13.15 4.19 -7.76
C ALA A 138 -13.55 2.77 -7.34
N VAL A 139 -13.70 1.88 -8.32
CA VAL A 139 -14.09 0.48 -8.13
C VAL A 139 -13.03 -0.43 -8.73
N ILE A 140 -12.39 -1.24 -7.90
CA ILE A 140 -11.28 -2.12 -8.32
C ILE A 140 -11.66 -3.01 -9.50
N GLY A 141 -12.88 -3.56 -9.54
CA GLY A 141 -13.36 -4.42 -10.62
C GLY A 141 -13.43 -3.74 -11.99
N GLN A 142 -13.38 -2.41 -12.07
CA GLN A 142 -13.40 -1.64 -13.32
C GLN A 142 -12.01 -1.22 -13.79
N VAL A 143 -11.05 -1.12 -12.87
CA VAL A 143 -9.73 -0.50 -13.15
C VAL A 143 -8.53 -1.40 -12.86
N HIS A 144 -8.75 -2.60 -12.30
CA HIS A 144 -7.63 -3.52 -12.02
C HIS A 144 -6.85 -3.85 -13.28
N GLY A 145 -5.55 -3.99 -13.16
CA GLY A 145 -4.65 -4.35 -14.26
C GLY A 145 -4.49 -3.29 -15.35
N GLN A 146 -4.95 -2.05 -15.10
CA GLN A 146 -4.81 -0.92 -16.02
C GLN A 146 -3.82 0.10 -15.46
N LEU A 147 -3.01 0.70 -16.34
CA LEU A 147 -2.14 1.80 -15.96
C LEU A 147 -2.89 3.12 -16.14
N LEU A 148 -3.10 3.82 -15.03
CA LEU A 148 -3.87 5.06 -14.97
C LEU A 148 -2.93 6.24 -14.67
N ASP A 149 -3.26 7.43 -15.17
CA ASP A 149 -2.59 8.66 -14.74
C ASP A 149 -3.40 9.31 -13.61
N VAL A 150 -2.76 9.54 -12.47
CA VAL A 150 -3.37 10.18 -11.29
C VAL A 150 -2.42 11.25 -10.78
N SER A 151 -2.77 12.51 -10.99
CA SER A 151 -1.97 13.67 -10.54
C SER A 151 -0.51 13.60 -11.02
N GLY A 152 -0.29 13.22 -12.27
CA GLY A 152 1.04 13.15 -12.90
C GLY A 152 1.87 11.94 -12.47
N ARG A 153 1.27 10.96 -11.80
CA ARG A 153 1.89 9.68 -11.45
C ARG A 153 1.13 8.53 -12.07
N ARG A 154 1.83 7.46 -12.37
CA ARG A 154 1.25 6.26 -12.95
C ARG A 154 0.75 5.34 -11.85
N LEU A 155 -0.55 5.10 -11.79
CA LEU A 155 -1.21 4.22 -10.82
C LEU A 155 -1.59 2.89 -11.47
N TYR A 156 -1.21 1.78 -10.86
CA TYR A 156 -1.58 0.43 -11.28
C TYR A 156 -2.39 -0.26 -10.19
N PRO A 157 -3.73 -0.28 -10.30
CA PRO A 157 -4.59 -0.95 -9.32
C PRO A 157 -4.54 -2.46 -9.47
N MET A 158 -4.40 -3.18 -8.37
CA MET A 158 -4.47 -4.63 -8.31
C MET A 158 -5.44 -5.09 -7.22
N TYR A 159 -6.03 -6.28 -7.39
CA TYR A 159 -6.72 -6.94 -6.29
C TYR A 159 -5.76 -7.21 -5.13
N HIS A 160 -6.28 -7.14 -3.91
CA HIS A 160 -5.47 -7.52 -2.75
C HIS A 160 -5.15 -9.03 -2.80
N PRO A 161 -3.92 -9.46 -2.49
CA PRO A 161 -3.55 -10.89 -2.53
C PRO A 161 -4.47 -11.81 -1.72
N ALA A 162 -5.04 -11.31 -0.61
CA ALA A 162 -6.00 -12.05 0.19
C ALA A 162 -7.36 -12.26 -0.50
N SER A 163 -7.75 -11.38 -1.44
CA SER A 163 -9.05 -11.49 -2.13
C SER A 163 -9.19 -12.80 -2.90
N VAL A 164 -8.08 -13.30 -3.47
CA VAL A 164 -8.05 -14.55 -4.24
C VAL A 164 -8.30 -15.78 -3.35
N ILE A 165 -7.96 -15.70 -2.05
CA ILE A 165 -8.19 -16.77 -1.08
C ILE A 165 -9.70 -16.91 -0.80
N TYR A 166 -10.39 -15.76 -0.69
CA TYR A 166 -11.83 -15.72 -0.37
C TYR A 166 -12.74 -15.81 -1.60
N ASN A 167 -12.22 -15.45 -2.79
CA ASN A 167 -12.93 -15.53 -4.05
C ASN A 167 -12.05 -16.19 -5.14
N PRO A 168 -12.11 -17.53 -5.29
CA PRO A 168 -11.33 -18.26 -6.29
C PRO A 168 -11.59 -17.80 -7.73
N GLY A 169 -12.76 -17.22 -8.03
CA GLY A 169 -13.10 -16.68 -9.36
C GLY A 169 -12.20 -15.53 -9.80
N LEU A 170 -11.52 -14.84 -8.86
CA LEU A 170 -10.56 -13.78 -9.17
C LEU A 170 -9.14 -14.31 -9.50
N LYS A 171 -8.88 -15.60 -9.37
CA LYS A 171 -7.54 -16.18 -9.48
C LYS A 171 -6.89 -15.92 -10.84
N GLN A 172 -7.65 -16.08 -11.91
CA GLN A 172 -7.14 -15.85 -13.27
C GLN A 172 -6.86 -14.36 -13.50
N ALA A 173 -7.82 -13.49 -13.22
CA ALA A 173 -7.66 -12.03 -13.39
C ALA A 173 -6.48 -11.51 -12.56
N TYR A 174 -6.35 -11.98 -11.32
CA TYR A 174 -5.22 -11.64 -10.45
C TYR A 174 -3.88 -12.09 -11.05
N ALA A 175 -3.78 -13.31 -11.56
CA ALA A 175 -2.56 -13.83 -12.18
C ALA A 175 -2.16 -13.03 -13.44
N GLU A 176 -3.14 -12.66 -14.25
CA GLU A 176 -2.92 -11.82 -15.45
C GLU A 176 -2.46 -10.41 -15.07
N ASP A 177 -3.08 -9.79 -14.06
CA ASP A 177 -2.67 -8.48 -13.54
C ASP A 177 -1.25 -8.52 -12.99
N MET A 178 -0.91 -9.57 -12.25
CA MET A 178 0.42 -9.81 -11.73
C MET A 178 1.46 -9.92 -12.85
N ALA A 179 1.17 -10.69 -13.90
CA ALA A 179 2.06 -10.86 -15.03
C ALA A 179 2.29 -9.54 -15.78
N ARG A 180 1.23 -8.75 -16.00
CA ARG A 180 1.34 -7.41 -16.61
C ARG A 180 2.13 -6.44 -15.72
N CYS A 181 1.84 -6.42 -14.42
CA CYS A 181 2.58 -5.63 -13.45
C CYS A 181 4.07 -5.99 -13.45
N GLY A 182 4.40 -7.28 -13.42
CA GLY A 182 5.77 -7.76 -13.46
C GLY A 182 6.54 -7.27 -14.70
N LYS A 183 5.96 -7.37 -15.89
CA LYS A 183 6.57 -6.84 -17.12
C LYS A 183 6.81 -5.34 -17.05
N MET A 184 5.80 -4.58 -16.62
CA MET A 184 5.90 -3.13 -16.43
C MET A 184 7.04 -2.77 -15.46
N LEU A 185 7.13 -3.45 -14.33
CA LEU A 185 8.16 -3.18 -13.31
C LEU A 185 9.57 -3.56 -13.79
N GLN A 186 9.71 -4.61 -14.60
CA GLN A 186 10.98 -4.97 -15.25
C GLN A 186 11.43 -3.88 -16.24
N GLU A 187 10.53 -3.40 -17.10
CA GLU A 187 10.82 -2.32 -18.04
C GLU A 187 11.27 -1.04 -17.33
N ILE A 188 10.62 -0.71 -16.20
CA ILE A 188 10.98 0.43 -15.35
C ILE A 188 12.39 0.23 -14.75
N SER A 189 12.71 -0.96 -14.27
CA SER A 189 14.01 -1.27 -13.66
C SER A 189 15.16 -1.17 -14.65
N HIS A 190 14.94 -1.48 -15.93
CA HIS A 190 15.95 -1.40 -16.99
C HIS A 190 16.09 0.01 -17.58
N ASN A 191 15.07 0.86 -17.45
CA ASN A 191 15.09 2.23 -17.98
C ASN A 191 15.56 3.23 -16.90
N THR A 192 16.84 3.55 -16.89
CA THR A 192 17.50 4.43 -15.91
C THR A 192 17.23 5.93 -16.10
N ALA A 193 16.41 6.34 -17.06
CA ALA A 193 16.09 7.76 -17.26
C ALA A 193 15.25 8.30 -16.09
N ALA A 194 15.82 9.21 -15.31
CA ALA A 194 15.13 9.91 -14.24
C ALA A 194 13.97 10.75 -14.81
N HIS A 195 12.78 10.54 -14.30
CA HIS A 195 11.61 11.36 -14.62
C HIS A 195 11.35 12.31 -13.44
N PRO A 196 11.40 13.64 -13.64
CA PRO A 196 10.99 14.56 -12.57
C PRO A 196 9.47 14.45 -12.38
N ALA A 197 9.05 13.89 -11.27
CA ALA A 197 7.63 13.79 -10.96
C ALA A 197 7.07 15.17 -10.52
N ALA A 198 5.87 15.49 -10.99
CA ALA A 198 5.15 16.67 -10.52
C ALA A 198 4.75 16.51 -9.04
N PRO A 199 4.63 17.60 -8.27
CA PRO A 199 4.17 17.52 -6.88
C PRO A 199 2.79 16.88 -6.82
N PHE A 200 2.59 15.96 -5.86
CA PHE A 200 1.32 15.27 -5.66
C PHE A 200 0.26 16.28 -5.19
N ALA A 201 -0.67 16.63 -6.08
CA ALA A 201 -1.83 17.43 -5.71
C ALA A 201 -2.89 16.52 -5.08
N PRO A 202 -3.44 16.85 -3.90
CA PRO A 202 -4.52 16.06 -3.31
C PRO A 202 -5.74 16.10 -4.22
N VAL A 203 -6.33 14.95 -4.49
CA VAL A 203 -7.68 14.86 -5.07
C VAL A 203 -8.64 15.30 -3.95
N ILE A 204 -9.26 16.48 -4.12
CA ILE A 204 -10.23 17.09 -3.21
C ILE A 204 -11.53 16.29 -3.21
#